data_1ddccda9ed9ecca5ce2885ffa3fc6201
#
_entry.id   1ddccda9ed9ecca5ce2885ffa3fc6201
#
_cell.length_a   1.000
_cell.length_b   1.000
_cell.length_c   1.000
_cell.angle_alpha   90.00
_cell.angle_beta   90.00
_cell.angle_gamma   90.00
#
_symmetry.space_group_name_H-M   'P 1'
#
loop_
_entity.id
_entity.type
_entity.pdbx_description
1 polymer ?
#
loop_
_entity_poly.entity_id
_entity_poly.type
_entity_poly.pdbx_seq_one_letter_code
_entity_poly.pdbx_strand_id
1 'polypeptide(L)'
;MAKKALNKWTAPKSVAPERIIQFGEGNFLRAFVDWIVWNMNAKTNFNGSVVVVQPIEKGMVEWLNGQDCLYHVNLQGRLKGEAVNSLERIDVISRALNPYSQNWAYMALAEQPEIRFVISNTTEAGITLDPACKFTDAPASAYPGKLVQLLFRRYKTFNGDPTKGLIFMPCELIFLNGHHLKDCIRKYIELWKDDFGADYEGFKNWFEKYSRL
;
A
#
# COMPACT_ATOMS: atom_id res chain seq x y z
N MET A 1 -32.54 0.08 -19.91
CA MET A 1 -31.24 0.62 -20.39
C MET A 1 -30.13 -0.32 -19.90
N ALA A 2 -29.23 -0.76 -20.77
CA ALA A 2 -28.06 -1.52 -20.35
C ALA A 2 -27.16 -0.65 -19.46
N LYS A 3 -26.74 -1.20 -18.31
CA LYS A 3 -25.80 -0.50 -17.40
C LYS A 3 -24.47 -0.34 -18.14
N LYS A 4 -23.97 0.88 -18.27
CA LYS A 4 -22.64 1.14 -18.84
C LYS A 4 -21.55 0.66 -17.86
N ALA A 5 -20.48 0.05 -18.37
CA ALA A 5 -19.33 -0.29 -17.57
C ALA A 5 -18.70 0.98 -16.97
N LEU A 6 -18.31 0.93 -15.69
CA LEU A 6 -17.63 2.02 -15.01
C LEU A 6 -16.17 2.04 -15.45
N ASN A 7 -15.73 3.12 -16.07
CA ASN A 7 -14.34 3.37 -16.47
C ASN A 7 -14.14 4.86 -16.76
N LYS A 8 -12.90 5.28 -17.06
CA LYS A 8 -12.54 6.69 -17.32
C LYS A 8 -13.28 7.33 -18.51
N TRP A 9 -13.85 6.54 -19.43
CA TRP A 9 -14.64 7.04 -20.57
C TRP A 9 -16.09 7.32 -20.20
N THR A 10 -16.57 6.68 -19.12
CA THR A 10 -17.96 6.82 -18.64
C THR A 10 -18.09 7.65 -17.37
N ALA A 11 -16.97 7.88 -16.67
CA ALA A 11 -16.92 8.69 -15.45
C ALA A 11 -15.54 9.36 -15.29
N PRO A 12 -15.47 10.61 -14.79
CA PRO A 12 -14.20 11.26 -14.55
C PRO A 12 -13.39 10.50 -13.50
N LYS A 13 -12.05 10.52 -13.67
CA LYS A 13 -11.08 9.99 -12.71
C LYS A 13 -10.17 11.12 -12.24
N SER A 14 -9.99 11.22 -10.93
CA SER A 14 -9.07 12.20 -10.34
C SER A 14 -7.62 11.87 -10.67
N VAL A 15 -6.83 12.91 -10.86
CA VAL A 15 -5.37 12.82 -11.02
C VAL A 15 -4.71 13.54 -9.87
N ALA A 16 -3.95 12.82 -9.06
CA ALA A 16 -3.21 13.36 -7.93
C ALA A 16 -1.89 12.58 -7.76
N PRO A 17 -0.87 13.17 -7.11
CA PRO A 17 0.38 12.47 -6.80
C PRO A 17 0.14 11.20 -5.99
N GLU A 18 0.87 10.13 -6.31
CA GLU A 18 0.84 8.88 -5.54
C GLU A 18 1.53 9.10 -4.19
N ARG A 19 0.75 9.14 -3.11
CA ARG A 19 1.24 9.38 -1.74
C ARG A 19 1.14 8.15 -0.85
N ILE A 20 0.35 7.18 -1.25
CA ILE A 20 0.00 5.99 -0.45
C ILE A 20 0.28 4.74 -1.27
N ILE A 21 1.03 3.80 -0.69
CA ILE A 21 1.08 2.40 -1.14
C ILE A 21 0.12 1.62 -0.26
N GLN A 22 -0.83 0.91 -0.87
CA GLN A 22 -1.82 0.10 -0.17
C GLN A 22 -1.63 -1.37 -0.50
N PHE A 23 -1.20 -2.16 0.48
CA PHE A 23 -1.12 -3.61 0.36
C PHE A 23 -2.46 -4.26 0.72
N GLY A 24 -3.13 -4.73 -0.30
CA GLY A 24 -4.47 -5.32 -0.23
C GLY A 24 -5.47 -4.57 -1.08
N GLU A 25 -6.21 -5.33 -1.88
CA GLU A 25 -7.23 -4.85 -2.81
C GLU A 25 -8.65 -5.20 -2.36
N GLY A 26 -8.78 -5.69 -1.12
CA GLY A 26 -10.04 -6.16 -0.56
C GLY A 26 -11.06 -5.05 -0.27
N ASN A 27 -12.29 -5.46 0.02
CA ASN A 27 -13.43 -4.55 0.27
C ASN A 27 -13.18 -3.62 1.46
N PHE A 28 -12.49 -4.10 2.51
CA PHE A 28 -12.23 -3.30 3.71
C PHE A 28 -11.43 -2.03 3.35
N LEU A 29 -10.26 -2.16 2.76
CA LEU A 29 -9.43 -1.00 2.44
C LEU A 29 -10.14 -0.08 1.43
N ARG A 30 -10.79 -0.64 0.42
CA ARG A 30 -11.52 0.14 -0.60
C ARG A 30 -12.70 0.93 -0.04
N ALA A 31 -13.47 0.34 0.88
CA ALA A 31 -14.64 1.00 1.46
C ALA A 31 -14.31 1.87 2.69
N PHE A 32 -13.16 1.70 3.30
CA PHE A 32 -12.73 2.43 4.50
C PHE A 32 -11.60 3.40 4.18
N VAL A 33 -10.40 2.92 3.85
CA VAL A 33 -9.22 3.77 3.65
C VAL A 33 -9.36 4.64 2.42
N ASP A 34 -9.68 4.05 1.26
CA ASP A 34 -9.80 4.80 0.01
C ASP A 34 -10.96 5.80 0.07
N TRP A 35 -12.05 5.44 0.74
CA TRP A 35 -13.15 6.36 1.00
C TRP A 35 -12.72 7.55 1.89
N ILE A 36 -11.88 7.30 2.92
CA ILE A 36 -11.31 8.37 3.74
C ILE A 36 -10.41 9.27 2.88
N VAL A 37 -9.52 8.71 2.06
CA VAL A 37 -8.63 9.48 1.18
C VAL A 37 -9.45 10.32 0.18
N TRP A 38 -10.50 9.74 -0.38
CA TRP A 38 -11.43 10.46 -1.26
C TRP A 38 -12.06 11.66 -0.56
N ASN A 39 -12.53 11.48 0.68
CA ASN A 39 -13.07 12.58 1.50
C ASN A 39 -11.99 13.62 1.86
N MET A 40 -10.76 13.17 2.16
CA MET A 40 -9.65 14.10 2.45
C MET A 40 -9.34 14.98 1.23
N ASN A 41 -9.29 14.40 0.04
CA ASN A 41 -9.09 15.18 -1.19
C ASN A 41 -10.20 16.20 -1.44
N ALA A 42 -11.46 15.86 -1.10
CA ALA A 42 -12.59 16.76 -1.27
C ALA A 42 -12.67 17.85 -0.21
N LYS A 43 -12.19 17.61 1.01
CA LYS A 43 -12.41 18.46 2.19
C LYS A 43 -11.16 19.14 2.72
N THR A 44 -9.97 18.72 2.25
CA THR A 44 -8.67 19.23 2.70
C THR A 44 -7.72 19.42 1.51
N ASN A 45 -6.52 19.93 1.77
CA ASN A 45 -5.46 20.08 0.77
C ASN A 45 -4.56 18.82 0.67
N PHE A 46 -5.07 17.62 0.98
CA PHE A 46 -4.27 16.41 0.94
C PHE A 46 -3.71 16.12 -0.45
N ASN A 47 -4.55 16.24 -1.48
CA ASN A 47 -4.19 16.06 -2.89
C ASN A 47 -3.30 14.84 -3.11
N GLY A 48 -3.81 13.64 -2.81
CA GLY A 48 -3.06 12.39 -2.90
C GLY A 48 -3.87 11.26 -3.51
N SER A 49 -3.19 10.34 -4.17
CA SER A 49 -3.76 9.10 -4.69
C SER A 49 -3.11 7.86 -4.05
N VAL A 50 -3.75 6.72 -4.28
CA VAL A 50 -3.38 5.43 -3.74
C VAL A 50 -2.89 4.54 -4.88
N VAL A 51 -1.73 3.90 -4.70
CA VAL A 51 -1.30 2.75 -5.51
C VAL A 51 -1.64 1.49 -4.74
N VAL A 52 -2.52 0.67 -5.31
CA VAL A 52 -2.85 -0.64 -4.72
C VAL A 52 -1.80 -1.66 -5.16
N VAL A 53 -1.30 -2.43 -4.20
CA VAL A 53 -0.35 -3.53 -4.42
C VAL A 53 -0.99 -4.82 -3.92
N GLN A 54 -1.15 -5.78 -4.82
CA GLN A 54 -1.67 -7.10 -4.50
C GLN A 54 -0.63 -7.89 -3.69
N PRO A 55 -0.96 -8.35 -2.47
CA PRO A 55 0.04 -8.99 -1.61
C PRO A 55 0.39 -10.43 -2.01
N ILE A 56 -0.51 -11.11 -2.73
CA ILE A 56 -0.36 -12.51 -3.17
C ILE A 56 -0.47 -12.62 -4.70
N GLU A 57 -0.06 -13.75 -5.27
CA GLU A 57 0.00 -13.93 -6.72
C GLU A 57 -1.37 -13.80 -7.40
N LYS A 58 -2.43 -14.33 -6.80
CA LYS A 58 -3.80 -14.28 -7.32
C LYS A 58 -4.65 -13.32 -6.53
N GLY A 59 -5.33 -12.39 -7.21
CA GLY A 59 -6.18 -11.38 -6.58
C GLY A 59 -7.00 -10.58 -7.58
N MET A 60 -7.31 -9.34 -7.26
CA MET A 60 -8.30 -8.54 -8.00
C MET A 60 -7.70 -7.41 -8.85
N VAL A 61 -6.37 -7.32 -8.97
CA VAL A 61 -5.70 -6.20 -9.65
C VAL A 61 -6.15 -6.07 -11.12
N GLU A 62 -6.28 -7.17 -11.85
CA GLU A 62 -6.74 -7.14 -13.23
C GLU A 62 -8.16 -6.59 -13.35
N TRP A 63 -9.05 -7.02 -12.45
CA TRP A 63 -10.42 -6.52 -12.40
C TRP A 63 -10.47 -5.02 -12.06
N LEU A 64 -9.69 -4.56 -11.08
CA LEU A 64 -9.61 -3.14 -10.73
C LEU A 64 -9.10 -2.30 -11.91
N ASN A 65 -8.02 -2.72 -12.56
CA ASN A 65 -7.47 -2.02 -13.71
C ASN A 65 -8.42 -2.04 -14.92
N GLY A 66 -9.20 -3.12 -15.10
CA GLY A 66 -10.20 -3.24 -16.18
C GLY A 66 -11.31 -2.19 -16.10
N GLN A 67 -11.54 -1.61 -14.92
CA GLN A 67 -12.47 -0.48 -14.71
C GLN A 67 -11.74 0.82 -14.32
N ASP A 68 -10.49 0.99 -14.72
CA ASP A 68 -9.65 2.14 -14.40
C ASP A 68 -9.57 2.44 -12.88
N CYS A 69 -9.69 1.42 -12.04
CA CYS A 69 -9.74 1.49 -10.57
C CYS A 69 -10.91 2.34 -10.01
N LEU A 70 -11.95 2.57 -10.81
CA LEU A 70 -13.17 3.25 -10.37
C LEU A 70 -14.16 2.25 -9.79
N TYR A 71 -14.80 2.60 -8.68
CA TYR A 71 -15.83 1.75 -8.06
C TYR A 71 -16.79 2.58 -7.22
N HIS A 72 -17.85 1.96 -6.74
CA HIS A 72 -18.81 2.59 -5.85
C HIS A 72 -18.73 1.97 -4.46
N VAL A 73 -18.83 2.83 -3.44
CA VAL A 73 -19.09 2.46 -2.06
C VAL A 73 -20.54 2.81 -1.74
N ASN A 74 -21.30 1.82 -1.28
CA ASN A 74 -22.66 2.05 -0.81
C ASN A 74 -22.64 2.23 0.71
N LEU A 75 -22.95 3.44 1.17
CA LEU A 75 -23.03 3.80 2.58
C LEU A 75 -24.47 3.63 3.07
N GLN A 76 -24.68 2.71 3.98
CA GLN A 76 -25.98 2.45 4.59
C GLN A 76 -25.86 2.51 6.11
N GLY A 77 -26.78 3.24 6.75
CA GLY A 77 -26.77 3.35 8.21
C GLY A 77 -27.62 4.49 8.72
N ARG A 78 -27.25 5.02 9.88
CA ARG A 78 -27.86 6.20 10.47
C ARG A 78 -26.80 7.28 10.76
N LEU A 79 -27.09 8.50 10.35
CA LEU A 79 -26.28 9.68 10.66
C LEU A 79 -27.16 10.67 11.43
N LYS A 80 -26.78 11.01 12.66
CA LYS A 80 -27.56 11.90 13.55
C LYS A 80 -29.03 11.49 13.72
N GLY A 81 -29.29 10.17 13.74
CA GLY A 81 -30.65 9.61 13.89
C GLY A 81 -31.42 9.39 12.58
N GLU A 82 -30.98 9.99 11.49
CA GLU A 82 -31.61 9.87 10.17
C GLU A 82 -31.04 8.70 9.36
N ALA A 83 -31.90 8.02 8.58
CA ALA A 83 -31.46 6.93 7.71
C ALA A 83 -30.63 7.50 6.55
N VAL A 84 -29.46 6.92 6.32
CA VAL A 84 -28.57 7.24 5.20
C VAL A 84 -28.47 6.04 4.27
N ASN A 85 -28.64 6.29 2.97
CA ASN A 85 -28.37 5.36 1.90
C ASN A 85 -27.81 6.16 0.72
N SER A 86 -26.48 6.21 0.60
CA SER A 86 -25.80 6.96 -0.45
C SER A 86 -24.81 6.08 -1.22
N LEU A 87 -24.69 6.35 -2.51
CA LEU A 87 -23.75 5.66 -3.40
C LEU A 87 -22.64 6.65 -3.79
N GLU A 88 -21.46 6.41 -3.23
CA GLU A 88 -20.27 7.25 -3.44
C GLU A 88 -19.38 6.61 -4.52
N ARG A 89 -19.00 7.39 -5.55
CA ARG A 89 -18.04 6.92 -6.55
C ARG A 89 -16.63 7.28 -6.10
N ILE A 90 -15.81 6.27 -5.92
CA ILE A 90 -14.41 6.39 -5.48
C ILE A 90 -13.48 6.35 -6.70
N ASP A 91 -12.54 7.30 -6.78
CA ASP A 91 -11.64 7.51 -7.90
C ASP A 91 -10.19 7.83 -7.47
N VAL A 92 -9.84 7.56 -6.21
CA VAL A 92 -8.52 7.90 -5.64
C VAL A 92 -7.43 6.89 -5.94
N ILE A 93 -7.77 5.68 -6.39
CA ILE A 93 -6.78 4.68 -6.77
C ILE A 93 -6.22 5.06 -8.15
N SER A 94 -4.94 5.41 -8.23
CA SER A 94 -4.26 5.74 -9.49
C SER A 94 -4.14 4.52 -10.39
N ARG A 95 -3.67 3.41 -9.83
CA ARG A 95 -3.44 2.12 -10.48
C ARG A 95 -3.34 1.00 -9.45
N ALA A 96 -3.46 -0.24 -9.93
CA ALA A 96 -3.25 -1.43 -9.12
C ALA A 96 -2.15 -2.29 -9.73
N LEU A 97 -1.24 -2.83 -8.91
CA LEU A 97 -0.06 -3.58 -9.31
C LEU A 97 -0.07 -4.99 -8.73
N ASN A 98 0.27 -5.97 -9.56
CA ASN A 98 0.60 -7.31 -9.11
C ASN A 98 2.13 -7.49 -9.14
N PRO A 99 2.82 -7.52 -8.00
CA PRO A 99 4.28 -7.65 -7.95
C PRO A 99 4.82 -8.93 -8.61
N TYR A 100 4.01 -9.99 -8.68
CA TYR A 100 4.43 -11.26 -9.28
C TYR A 100 4.57 -11.20 -10.80
N SER A 101 3.81 -10.33 -11.46
CA SER A 101 3.92 -10.08 -12.91
C SER A 101 4.56 -8.74 -13.25
N GLN A 102 4.61 -7.82 -12.29
CA GLN A 102 5.05 -6.43 -12.49
C GLN A 102 6.02 -5.98 -11.40
N ASN A 103 6.96 -6.86 -10.99
CA ASN A 103 7.89 -6.55 -9.89
C ASN A 103 8.67 -5.25 -10.13
N TRP A 104 9.07 -4.98 -11.38
CA TRP A 104 9.75 -3.73 -11.75
C TRP A 104 8.92 -2.48 -11.41
N ALA A 105 7.60 -2.51 -11.72
CA ALA A 105 6.69 -1.39 -11.45
C ALA A 105 6.44 -1.22 -9.93
N TYR A 106 6.35 -2.35 -9.21
CA TYR A 106 6.27 -2.34 -7.76
C TYR A 106 7.52 -1.74 -7.12
N MET A 107 8.70 -2.20 -7.52
CA MET A 107 9.96 -1.70 -6.99
C MET A 107 10.23 -0.23 -7.34
N ALA A 108 9.72 0.26 -8.49
CA ALA A 108 9.80 1.67 -8.87
C ALA A 108 9.03 2.61 -7.91
N LEU A 109 8.09 2.10 -7.11
CA LEU A 109 7.44 2.89 -6.07
C LEU A 109 8.43 3.39 -5.01
N ALA A 110 9.49 2.65 -4.76
CA ALA A 110 10.55 3.06 -3.84
C ALA A 110 11.25 4.37 -4.24
N GLU A 111 11.24 4.69 -5.54
CA GLU A 111 11.92 5.85 -6.13
C GLU A 111 11.02 7.09 -6.18
N GLN A 112 9.73 6.95 -5.84
CA GLN A 112 8.78 8.06 -5.86
C GLN A 112 8.93 8.94 -4.61
N PRO A 113 9.35 10.21 -4.73
CA PRO A 113 9.60 11.05 -3.56
C PRO A 113 8.32 11.45 -2.82
N GLU A 114 7.17 11.46 -3.51
CA GLU A 114 5.87 11.85 -2.96
C GLU A 114 5.21 10.75 -2.12
N ILE A 115 5.63 9.48 -2.26
CA ILE A 115 5.12 8.39 -1.44
C ILE A 115 5.59 8.58 0.00
N ARG A 116 4.61 8.59 0.91
CA ARG A 116 4.84 8.83 2.33
C ARG A 116 4.19 7.78 3.24
N PHE A 117 3.12 7.15 2.78
CA PHE A 117 2.32 6.24 3.61
C PHE A 117 2.31 4.83 3.01
N VAL A 118 2.33 3.85 3.89
CA VAL A 118 2.10 2.44 3.55
C VAL A 118 0.95 1.95 4.42
N ILE A 119 -0.12 1.51 3.80
CA ILE A 119 -1.30 0.98 4.48
C ILE A 119 -1.46 -0.48 4.08
N SER A 120 -1.83 -1.35 5.00
CA SER A 120 -1.98 -2.77 4.72
C SER A 120 -3.19 -3.40 5.39
N ASN A 121 -3.74 -4.40 4.72
CA ASN A 121 -4.65 -5.39 5.27
C ASN A 121 -4.47 -6.69 4.47
N THR A 122 -3.39 -7.40 4.81
CA THR A 122 -2.92 -8.61 4.12
C THR A 122 -3.39 -9.90 4.79
N THR A 123 -4.35 -9.79 5.72
CA THR A 123 -4.80 -10.80 6.69
C THR A 123 -3.77 -11.07 7.80
N GLU A 124 -4.20 -11.75 8.86
CA GLU A 124 -3.33 -12.08 10.01
C GLU A 124 -2.15 -12.95 9.60
N ALA A 125 -2.35 -13.82 8.60
CA ALA A 125 -1.30 -14.69 8.06
C ALA A 125 -0.28 -13.95 7.17
N GLY A 126 -0.58 -12.74 6.74
CA GLY A 126 0.28 -11.97 5.84
C GLY A 126 1.50 -11.37 6.52
N ILE A 127 1.40 -11.03 7.83
CA ILE A 127 2.52 -10.46 8.60
C ILE A 127 3.31 -11.60 9.27
N THR A 128 4.20 -12.21 8.51
CA THR A 128 4.99 -13.36 8.97
C THR A 128 6.42 -13.31 8.43
N LEU A 129 7.32 -14.00 9.12
CA LEU A 129 8.66 -14.29 8.62
C LEU A 129 8.67 -15.64 7.89
N ASP A 130 9.09 -15.63 6.64
CA ASP A 130 9.45 -16.84 5.89
C ASP A 130 10.97 -16.90 5.80
N PRO A 131 11.63 -17.77 6.58
CA PRO A 131 13.09 -17.85 6.58
C PRO A 131 13.68 -18.43 5.29
N ALA A 132 12.86 -19.05 4.42
CA ALA A 132 13.29 -19.53 3.11
C ALA A 132 13.27 -18.44 2.03
N CYS A 133 12.62 -17.30 2.31
CA CYS A 133 12.53 -16.18 1.40
C CYS A 133 13.89 -15.50 1.22
N LYS A 134 14.30 -15.28 -0.01
CA LYS A 134 15.58 -14.65 -0.36
C LYS A 134 15.37 -13.18 -0.70
N PHE A 135 16.38 -12.37 -0.42
CA PHE A 135 16.38 -10.96 -0.82
C PHE A 135 16.26 -10.78 -2.35
N THR A 136 16.79 -11.74 -3.12
CA THR A 136 16.78 -11.76 -4.59
C THR A 136 15.48 -12.25 -5.21
N ASP A 137 14.51 -12.74 -4.42
CA ASP A 137 13.20 -13.15 -4.93
C ASP A 137 12.47 -11.94 -5.55
N ALA A 138 11.72 -12.18 -6.61
CA ALA A 138 11.07 -11.08 -7.36
C ALA A 138 9.57 -11.35 -7.60
N PRO A 139 8.71 -11.04 -6.65
CA PRO A 139 8.94 -10.41 -5.33
C PRO A 139 9.28 -11.43 -4.23
N ALA A 140 9.68 -10.97 -3.06
CA ALA A 140 9.72 -11.75 -1.83
C ALA A 140 8.37 -12.43 -1.57
N SER A 141 8.34 -13.65 -1.02
CA SER A 141 7.12 -14.43 -0.80
C SER A 141 6.17 -13.75 0.21
N ALA A 142 6.70 -13.31 1.36
CA ALA A 142 5.92 -12.70 2.42
C ALA A 142 5.81 -11.17 2.28
N TYR A 143 4.71 -10.59 2.80
CA TYR A 143 4.48 -9.14 2.78
C TYR A 143 5.59 -8.33 3.46
N PRO A 144 6.06 -8.65 4.69
CA PRO A 144 7.15 -7.89 5.31
C PRO A 144 8.47 -7.98 4.52
N GLY A 145 8.73 -9.11 3.85
CA GLY A 145 9.88 -9.25 2.94
C GLY A 145 9.78 -8.29 1.75
N LYS A 146 8.61 -8.21 1.10
CA LYS A 146 8.36 -7.23 0.04
C LYS A 146 8.61 -5.80 0.51
N LEU A 147 8.20 -5.49 1.75
CA LEU A 147 8.47 -4.17 2.33
C LEU A 147 9.96 -3.90 2.51
N VAL A 148 10.73 -4.87 2.99
CA VAL A 148 12.18 -4.70 3.20
C VAL A 148 12.90 -4.48 1.87
N GLN A 149 12.54 -5.21 0.81
CA GLN A 149 13.08 -4.97 -0.54
C GLN A 149 12.79 -3.52 -1.01
N LEU A 150 11.55 -3.06 -0.85
CA LEU A 150 11.13 -1.71 -1.23
C LEU A 150 11.84 -0.65 -0.38
N LEU A 151 11.94 -0.84 0.94
CA LEU A 151 12.60 0.08 1.86
C LEU A 151 14.10 0.20 1.58
N PHE A 152 14.78 -0.92 1.32
CA PHE A 152 16.19 -0.89 0.98
C PHE A 152 16.45 -0.15 -0.33
N ARG A 153 15.65 -0.41 -1.38
CA ARG A 153 15.74 0.35 -2.62
C ARG A 153 15.49 1.84 -2.39
N ARG A 154 14.52 2.19 -1.55
CA ARG A 154 14.24 3.59 -1.19
C ARG A 154 15.42 4.24 -0.47
N TYR A 155 15.98 3.55 0.53
CA TYR A 155 17.18 3.98 1.23
C TYR A 155 18.33 4.29 0.25
N LYS A 156 18.59 3.39 -0.69
CA LYS A 156 19.62 3.57 -1.72
C LYS A 156 19.31 4.73 -2.66
N THR A 157 18.06 4.82 -3.14
CA THR A 157 17.65 5.88 -4.09
C THR A 157 17.82 7.28 -3.51
N PHE A 158 17.50 7.44 -2.24
CA PHE A 158 17.56 8.74 -1.55
C PHE A 158 18.78 8.90 -0.64
N ASN A 159 19.79 8.03 -0.74
CA ASN A 159 21.03 8.09 0.05
C ASN A 159 20.78 8.22 1.56
N GLY A 160 19.79 7.53 2.09
CA GLY A 160 19.43 7.57 3.50
C GLY A 160 18.81 8.89 3.99
N ASP A 161 18.24 9.69 3.09
CA ASP A 161 17.59 10.97 3.44
C ASP A 161 16.54 10.73 4.56
N PRO A 162 16.68 11.41 5.72
CA PRO A 162 15.76 11.32 6.85
C PRO A 162 14.31 11.65 6.51
N THR A 163 14.05 12.49 5.52
CA THR A 163 12.72 12.93 5.11
C THR A 163 11.98 11.89 4.26
N LYS A 164 12.67 10.85 3.81
CA LYS A 164 12.16 9.80 2.94
C LYS A 164 11.74 8.52 3.67
N GLY A 165 11.82 8.49 5.00
CA GLY A 165 11.18 7.44 5.81
C GLY A 165 9.68 7.37 5.57
N LEU A 166 9.08 6.20 5.77
CA LEU A 166 7.66 5.94 5.53
C LEU A 166 6.87 5.83 6.83
N ILE A 167 5.59 6.18 6.76
CA ILE A 167 4.63 5.99 7.85
C ILE A 167 3.77 4.78 7.49
N PHE A 168 3.79 3.76 8.35
CA PHE A 168 3.05 2.53 8.17
C PHE A 168 1.78 2.55 9.01
N MET A 169 0.69 2.14 8.42
CA MET A 169 -0.63 2.02 9.06
C MET A 169 -1.21 0.64 8.75
N PRO A 170 -0.73 -0.41 9.44
CA PRO A 170 -1.27 -1.75 9.29
C PRO A 170 -2.69 -1.83 9.87
N CYS A 171 -3.61 -2.45 9.14
CA CYS A 171 -5.01 -2.61 9.50
C CYS A 171 -5.41 -4.08 9.71
N GLU A 172 -4.46 -4.97 9.81
CA GLU A 172 -4.68 -6.39 10.12
C GLU A 172 -5.23 -6.55 11.54
N LEU A 173 -6.11 -7.53 11.75
CA LEU A 173 -6.70 -7.85 13.06
C LEU A 173 -5.71 -8.62 13.95
N ILE A 174 -4.56 -8.00 14.21
CA ILE A 174 -3.51 -8.53 15.07
C ILE A 174 -3.33 -7.58 16.26
N PHE A 175 -3.24 -8.14 17.46
CA PHE A 175 -2.96 -7.33 18.66
C PHE A 175 -1.59 -6.64 18.52
N LEU A 176 -1.56 -5.31 18.71
CA LEU A 176 -0.37 -4.47 18.49
C LEU A 176 0.25 -4.68 17.09
N ASN A 177 -0.59 -4.68 16.05
CA ASN A 177 -0.18 -5.02 14.68
C ASN A 177 1.01 -4.19 14.16
N GLY A 178 1.12 -2.91 14.52
CA GLY A 178 2.27 -2.07 14.17
C GLY A 178 3.58 -2.60 14.78
N HIS A 179 3.57 -2.99 16.05
CA HIS A 179 4.74 -3.61 16.69
C HIS A 179 5.09 -4.94 16.02
N HIS A 180 4.06 -5.77 15.75
CA HIS A 180 4.28 -7.07 15.09
C HIS A 180 4.88 -6.91 13.69
N LEU A 181 4.36 -5.98 12.89
CA LEU A 181 4.92 -5.68 11.57
C LEU A 181 6.37 -5.16 11.67
N LYS A 182 6.64 -4.25 12.61
CA LYS A 182 7.99 -3.73 12.84
C LYS A 182 8.97 -4.84 13.18
N ASP A 183 8.59 -5.75 14.06
CA ASP A 183 9.43 -6.89 14.44
C ASP A 183 9.68 -7.86 13.28
N CYS A 184 8.67 -8.09 12.42
CA CYS A 184 8.87 -8.87 11.21
C CYS A 184 9.84 -8.19 10.23
N ILE A 185 9.71 -6.88 10.03
CA ILE A 185 10.64 -6.11 9.18
C ILE A 185 12.07 -6.21 9.74
N ARG A 186 12.27 -6.04 11.05
CA ARG A 186 13.59 -6.19 11.71
C ARG A 186 14.20 -7.57 11.48
N LYS A 187 13.39 -8.62 11.60
CA LYS A 187 13.83 -10.00 11.35
C LYS A 187 14.27 -10.20 9.89
N TYR A 188 13.57 -9.61 8.92
CA TYR A 188 13.99 -9.64 7.52
C TYR A 188 15.26 -8.83 7.27
N ILE A 189 15.42 -7.67 7.90
CA ILE A 189 16.64 -6.86 7.82
C ILE A 189 17.85 -7.68 8.36
N GLU A 190 17.66 -8.39 9.44
CA GLU A 190 18.70 -9.26 9.99
C GLU A 190 18.97 -10.51 9.13
N LEU A 191 17.90 -11.13 8.60
CA LEU A 191 17.99 -12.31 7.72
C LEU A 191 18.82 -12.01 6.47
N TRP A 192 18.67 -10.82 5.90
CA TRP A 192 19.31 -10.41 4.65
C TRP A 192 20.50 -9.46 4.83
N LYS A 193 21.10 -9.43 6.03
CA LYS A 193 22.21 -8.54 6.35
C LYS A 193 23.40 -8.64 5.38
N ASP A 194 23.72 -9.85 4.94
CA ASP A 194 24.83 -10.08 4.02
C ASP A 194 24.53 -9.57 2.61
N ASP A 195 23.23 -9.58 2.19
CA ASP A 195 22.78 -9.01 0.92
C ASP A 195 22.90 -7.47 0.90
N PHE A 196 22.77 -6.83 2.05
CA PHE A 196 22.92 -5.38 2.17
C PHE A 196 24.41 -4.93 2.20
N GLY A 197 25.31 -5.85 2.55
CA GLY A 197 26.75 -5.56 2.59
C GLY A 197 27.09 -4.35 3.47
N ALA A 198 27.87 -3.43 2.93
CA ALA A 198 28.31 -2.21 3.67
C ALA A 198 27.15 -1.26 4.04
N ASP A 199 25.99 -1.39 3.39
CA ASP A 199 24.82 -0.54 3.67
C ASP A 199 23.99 -1.04 4.88
N TYR A 200 24.23 -2.24 5.38
CA TYR A 200 23.41 -2.88 6.42
C TYR A 200 23.15 -1.99 7.64
N GLU A 201 24.21 -1.51 8.28
CA GLU A 201 24.08 -0.67 9.50
C GLU A 201 23.40 0.67 9.20
N GLY A 202 23.73 1.29 8.07
CA GLY A 202 23.10 2.55 7.63
C GLY A 202 21.61 2.38 7.36
N PHE A 203 21.23 1.33 6.65
CA PHE A 203 19.83 1.02 6.34
C PHE A 203 19.01 0.68 7.58
N LYS A 204 19.54 -0.19 8.46
CA LYS A 204 18.93 -0.55 9.74
C LYS A 204 18.64 0.68 10.60
N ASN A 205 19.64 1.54 10.78
CA ASN A 205 19.51 2.77 11.55
C ASN A 205 18.52 3.75 10.91
N TRP A 206 18.54 3.86 9.58
CA TRP A 206 17.60 4.71 8.84
C TRP A 206 16.15 4.22 9.03
N PHE A 207 15.89 2.92 8.89
CA PHE A 207 14.58 2.34 9.14
C PHE A 207 14.09 2.62 10.56
N GLU A 208 14.92 2.34 11.58
CA GLU A 208 14.55 2.51 13.00
C GLU A 208 14.21 3.96 13.35
N LYS A 209 14.96 4.91 12.79
CA LYS A 209 14.87 6.32 13.18
C LYS A 209 13.82 7.09 12.39
N TYR A 210 13.64 6.77 11.12
CA TYR A 210 12.86 7.60 10.21
C TYR A 210 11.60 6.93 9.65
N SER A 211 11.40 5.64 9.90
CA SER A 211 10.15 4.96 9.61
C SER A 211 9.29 4.82 10.88
N ARG A 212 8.00 5.09 10.75
CA ARG A 212 7.07 5.08 11.88
C ARG A 212 6.03 4.00 11.70
N LEU A 213 5.87 3.17 12.73
CA LEU A 213 4.83 2.14 12.82
C LEU A 213 4.06 2.29 14.12
#